data_997edf516e773bd52171c7a1087da0d1
#
_entry.id   997edf516e773bd52171c7a1087da0d1
#
_cell.length_a   1.000
_cell.length_b   1.000
_cell.length_c   1.000
_cell.angle_alpha   90.00
_cell.angle_beta   90.00
_cell.angle_gamma   90.00
#
_symmetry.space_group_name_H-M   'P 1'
#
loop_
_entity.id
_entity.type
_entity.pdbx_description
1 polymer ?
#
loop_
_entity_poly.entity_id
_entity_poly.type
_entity_poly.pdbx_seq_one_letter_code
_entity_poly.pdbx_strand_id
1 'polypeptide(L)'
;MWAVYKKELKSYFLSPIGYVVIGILLLVCSVFFYLTAVGSGSVDLGGLYFYVALYGLIITVPILTMRMFAEERKNGTEQLILTSQVGIPGVIFGKFFAAMTVILIALLISFMYFGIMCYFGSPNILVLLATMLGFLLISAATIAVGMFASSITENQIIAGIITIAFLIITLFTSDLDIGLPEMSIMSYYQKFPTGVISLSEVVGPLTLMAMFISFTIIIMQRRKLVK
;
A
#
# COMPACT_ATOMS: atom_id res chain seq x y z
N MET A 1 21.20 1.88 0.68
CA MET A 1 19.74 2.18 0.69
C MET A 1 19.33 3.13 -0.43
N TRP A 2 19.88 4.35 -0.51
CA TRP A 2 19.48 5.37 -1.50
C TRP A 2 19.67 4.93 -2.97
N ALA A 3 20.76 4.22 -3.28
CA ALA A 3 21.00 3.69 -4.63
C ALA A 3 19.95 2.65 -5.05
N VAL A 4 19.55 1.78 -4.12
CA VAL A 4 18.49 0.78 -4.36
C VAL A 4 17.15 1.48 -4.58
N TYR A 5 16.79 2.44 -3.73
CA TYR A 5 15.58 3.24 -3.89
C TYR A 5 15.51 3.90 -5.29
N LYS A 6 16.57 4.60 -5.72
CA LYS A 6 16.61 5.23 -7.04
C LYS A 6 16.46 4.22 -8.18
N LYS A 7 17.15 3.07 -8.08
CA LYS A 7 17.07 1.98 -9.05
C LYS A 7 15.63 1.46 -9.17
N GLU A 8 15.01 1.14 -8.04
CA GLU A 8 13.64 0.61 -8.01
C GLU A 8 12.61 1.63 -8.50
N LEU A 9 12.71 2.88 -8.04
CA LEU A 9 11.82 3.95 -8.49
C LEU A 9 11.94 4.15 -10.02
N LYS A 10 13.16 4.19 -10.53
CA LYS A 10 13.40 4.27 -11.98
C LYS A 10 12.83 3.06 -12.71
N SER A 11 12.92 1.86 -12.14
CA SER A 11 12.33 0.64 -12.70
C SER A 11 10.81 0.72 -12.80
N TYR A 12 10.10 1.26 -11.80
CA TYR A 12 8.65 1.44 -11.85
C TYR A 12 8.21 2.40 -12.95
N PHE A 13 8.96 3.48 -13.21
CA PHE A 13 8.61 4.49 -14.22
C PHE A 13 9.18 4.20 -15.61
N LEU A 14 10.23 3.40 -15.75
CA LEU A 14 10.68 2.88 -17.05
C LEU A 14 9.82 1.73 -17.55
N SER A 15 9.23 0.96 -16.63
CA SER A 15 8.20 -0.03 -16.96
C SER A 15 6.81 0.63 -16.92
N PRO A 16 5.82 0.08 -17.63
CA PRO A 16 4.46 0.62 -17.59
C PRO A 16 3.78 0.45 -16.21
N ILE A 17 4.35 -0.32 -15.29
CA ILE A 17 3.70 -0.73 -14.03
C ILE A 17 3.39 0.46 -13.13
N GLY A 18 4.33 1.40 -12.95
CA GLY A 18 4.09 2.59 -12.14
C GLY A 18 2.90 3.41 -12.65
N TYR A 19 2.82 3.60 -13.96
CA TYR A 19 1.70 4.31 -14.60
C TYR A 19 0.39 3.55 -14.48
N VAL A 20 0.41 2.22 -14.65
CA VAL A 20 -0.78 1.36 -14.51
C VAL A 20 -1.32 1.41 -13.08
N VAL A 21 -0.45 1.32 -12.08
CA VAL A 21 -0.85 1.41 -10.65
C VAL A 21 -1.47 2.75 -10.34
N ILE A 22 -0.83 3.85 -10.76
CA ILE A 22 -1.36 5.21 -10.58
C ILE A 22 -2.71 5.35 -11.32
N GLY A 23 -2.78 4.87 -12.55
CA GLY A 23 -4.00 4.93 -13.37
C GLY A 23 -5.16 4.16 -12.76
N ILE A 24 -4.94 2.93 -12.26
CA ILE A 24 -5.97 2.13 -11.59
C ILE A 24 -6.44 2.83 -10.31
N LEU A 25 -5.52 3.34 -9.49
CA LEU A 25 -5.87 4.02 -8.25
C LEU A 25 -6.71 5.28 -8.52
N LEU A 26 -6.32 6.08 -9.51
CA LEU A 26 -7.09 7.26 -9.93
C LEU A 26 -8.42 6.89 -10.57
N LEU A 27 -8.50 5.77 -11.30
CA LEU A 27 -9.76 5.26 -11.84
C LEU A 27 -10.72 4.89 -10.70
N VAL A 28 -10.25 4.16 -9.70
CA VAL A 28 -11.04 3.85 -8.49
C VAL A 28 -11.48 5.13 -7.79
N CYS A 29 -10.58 6.12 -7.62
CA CYS A 29 -10.93 7.44 -7.10
C CYS A 29 -12.04 8.10 -7.93
N SER A 30 -11.97 8.07 -9.27
CA SER A 30 -12.97 8.69 -10.15
C SER A 30 -14.34 8.03 -10.01
N VAL A 31 -14.38 6.69 -9.95
CA VAL A 31 -15.62 5.94 -9.79
C VAL A 31 -16.30 6.29 -8.47
N PHE A 32 -15.55 6.24 -7.35
CA PHE A 32 -16.13 6.56 -6.05
C PHE A 32 -16.43 8.05 -5.89
N PHE A 33 -15.66 8.93 -6.52
CA PHE A 33 -15.99 10.35 -6.59
C PHE A 33 -17.34 10.59 -7.28
N TYR A 34 -17.59 9.91 -8.40
CA TYR A 34 -18.89 10.00 -9.07
C TYR A 34 -20.02 9.48 -8.19
N LEU A 35 -19.85 8.33 -7.53
CA LEU A 35 -20.88 7.71 -6.70
C LEU A 35 -21.17 8.52 -5.42
N THR A 36 -20.15 9.06 -4.76
CA THR A 36 -20.30 9.79 -3.48
C THR A 36 -20.63 11.26 -3.67
N ALA A 37 -19.95 11.95 -4.58
CA ALA A 37 -20.12 13.40 -4.75
C ALA A 37 -21.27 13.74 -5.71
N VAL A 38 -21.29 13.12 -6.90
CA VAL A 38 -22.28 13.44 -7.93
C VAL A 38 -23.59 12.69 -7.67
N GLY A 39 -23.51 11.41 -7.30
CA GLY A 39 -24.68 10.56 -7.10
C GLY A 39 -25.45 10.89 -5.83
N SER A 40 -24.80 11.21 -4.71
CA SER A 40 -25.46 11.54 -3.43
C SER A 40 -25.59 13.04 -3.18
N GLY A 41 -24.93 13.89 -3.98
CA GLY A 41 -24.88 15.34 -3.77
C GLY A 41 -24.18 15.75 -2.46
N SER A 42 -23.41 14.85 -1.85
CA SER A 42 -22.71 15.08 -0.59
C SER A 42 -21.23 15.40 -0.81
N VAL A 43 -20.69 16.36 -0.05
CA VAL A 43 -19.26 16.73 -0.09
C VAL A 43 -18.51 15.90 0.95
N ASP A 44 -18.52 14.57 0.79
CA ASP A 44 -17.84 13.66 1.70
C ASP A 44 -16.56 13.07 1.07
N LEU A 45 -15.43 13.75 1.31
CA LEU A 45 -14.10 13.27 0.91
C LEU A 45 -13.62 12.12 1.80
N GLY A 46 -14.06 12.07 3.05
CA GLY A 46 -13.69 10.99 3.96
C GLY A 46 -14.19 9.65 3.45
N GLY A 47 -15.48 9.56 3.12
CA GLY A 47 -16.09 8.38 2.53
C GLY A 47 -15.46 7.98 1.19
N LEU A 48 -15.13 8.96 0.34
CA LEU A 48 -14.45 8.69 -0.92
C LEU A 48 -13.13 7.92 -0.70
N TYR A 49 -12.23 8.48 0.12
CA TYR A 49 -10.92 7.83 0.36
C TYR A 49 -11.04 6.53 1.16
N PHE A 50 -12.12 6.37 1.96
CA PHE A 50 -12.42 5.09 2.61
C PHE A 50 -12.65 3.98 1.60
N TYR A 51 -13.50 4.21 0.60
CA TYR A 51 -13.75 3.23 -0.46
C TYR A 51 -12.54 3.02 -1.37
N VAL A 52 -11.74 4.08 -1.62
CA VAL A 52 -10.49 3.96 -2.37
C VAL A 52 -9.47 3.11 -1.61
N ALA A 53 -9.38 3.23 -0.29
CA ALA A 53 -8.54 2.36 0.52
C ALA A 53 -9.01 0.90 0.46
N LEU A 54 -10.33 0.69 0.59
CA LEU A 54 -10.94 -0.64 0.57
C LEU A 54 -10.70 -1.36 -0.76
N TYR A 55 -11.07 -0.76 -1.86
CA TYR A 55 -11.04 -1.42 -3.18
C TYR A 55 -9.76 -1.13 -3.97
N GLY A 56 -9.21 0.07 -3.85
CA GLY A 56 -8.03 0.48 -4.59
C GLY A 56 -6.77 -0.26 -4.15
N LEU A 57 -6.55 -0.43 -2.84
CA LEU A 57 -5.36 -1.12 -2.33
C LEU A 57 -5.37 -2.62 -2.62
N ILE A 58 -6.54 -3.28 -2.65
CA ILE A 58 -6.64 -4.71 -2.99
C ILE A 58 -6.07 -4.98 -4.39
N ILE A 59 -6.26 -4.05 -5.32
CA ILE A 59 -5.81 -4.23 -6.71
C ILE A 59 -4.40 -3.69 -6.89
N THR A 60 -4.11 -2.48 -6.39
CA THR A 60 -2.85 -1.78 -6.67
C THR A 60 -1.66 -2.34 -5.91
N VAL A 61 -1.85 -2.72 -4.64
CA VAL A 61 -0.74 -3.22 -3.81
C VAL A 61 -0.19 -4.56 -4.34
N PRO A 62 -0.99 -5.59 -4.67
CA PRO A 62 -0.45 -6.82 -5.24
C PRO A 62 0.32 -6.60 -6.54
N ILE A 63 -0.20 -5.77 -7.45
CA ILE A 63 0.49 -5.44 -8.72
C ILE A 63 1.86 -4.79 -8.46
N LEU A 64 1.92 -3.91 -7.46
CA LEU A 64 3.15 -3.20 -7.11
C LEU A 64 4.18 -4.11 -6.43
N THR A 65 3.71 -5.01 -5.55
CA THR A 65 4.60 -5.79 -4.66
C THR A 65 4.97 -7.15 -5.21
N MET A 66 4.15 -7.78 -6.09
CA MET A 66 4.39 -9.13 -6.60
C MET A 66 5.76 -9.30 -7.28
N ARG A 67 6.31 -8.23 -7.84
CA ARG A 67 7.59 -8.26 -8.58
C ARG A 67 8.82 -7.97 -7.72
N MET A 68 8.65 -7.44 -6.50
CA MET A 68 9.74 -6.90 -5.70
C MET A 68 10.90 -7.87 -5.45
N PHE A 69 10.58 -9.12 -5.09
CA PHE A 69 11.56 -10.19 -4.84
C PHE A 69 11.35 -11.39 -5.75
N ALA A 70 10.11 -11.74 -6.08
CA ALA A 70 9.81 -12.90 -6.91
C ALA A 70 10.42 -12.81 -8.31
N GLU A 71 10.45 -11.62 -8.92
CA GLU A 71 11.09 -11.41 -10.23
C GLU A 71 12.61 -11.58 -10.16
N GLU A 72 13.25 -11.00 -9.16
CA GLU A 72 14.71 -11.10 -8.97
C GLU A 72 15.12 -12.55 -8.73
N ARG A 73 14.30 -13.29 -8.00
CA ARG A 73 14.51 -14.70 -7.72
C ARG A 73 14.33 -15.55 -8.98
N LYS A 74 13.25 -15.34 -9.73
CA LYS A 74 12.99 -16.02 -10.99
C LYS A 74 14.11 -15.81 -12.00
N ASN A 75 14.67 -14.60 -12.06
CA ASN A 75 15.76 -14.22 -12.98
C ASN A 75 17.17 -14.58 -12.45
N GLY A 76 17.28 -15.15 -11.25
CA GLY A 76 18.58 -15.47 -10.62
C GLY A 76 19.38 -14.26 -10.15
N THR A 77 18.85 -13.05 -10.28
CA THR A 77 19.53 -11.80 -9.89
C THR A 77 19.51 -11.54 -8.37
N GLU A 78 18.76 -12.32 -7.60
CA GLU A 78 18.75 -12.27 -6.14
C GLU A 78 20.17 -12.44 -5.55
N GLN A 79 21.02 -13.28 -6.17
CA GLN A 79 22.39 -13.51 -5.71
C GLN A 79 23.26 -12.24 -5.79
N LEU A 80 23.09 -11.43 -6.83
CA LEU A 80 23.80 -10.17 -6.97
C LEU A 80 23.43 -9.17 -5.86
N ILE A 81 22.19 -9.23 -5.39
CA ILE A 81 21.71 -8.38 -4.31
C ILE A 81 22.25 -8.86 -2.97
N LEU A 82 22.24 -10.18 -2.72
CA LEU A 82 22.71 -10.79 -1.47
C LEU A 82 24.24 -10.62 -1.29
N THR A 83 25.01 -10.54 -2.38
CA THR A 83 26.46 -10.33 -2.39
C THR A 83 26.87 -8.85 -2.48
N SER A 84 25.89 -7.95 -2.66
CA SER A 84 26.17 -6.51 -2.75
C SER A 84 26.67 -5.95 -1.41
N GLN A 85 27.40 -4.83 -1.48
CA GLN A 85 27.86 -4.09 -0.29
C GLN A 85 26.70 -3.48 0.51
N VAL A 86 25.49 -3.42 -0.05
CA VAL A 86 24.29 -2.92 0.64
C VAL A 86 23.74 -4.02 1.51
N GLY A 87 23.64 -3.78 2.81
CA GLY A 87 23.04 -4.72 3.75
C GLY A 87 21.58 -5.03 3.39
N ILE A 88 21.11 -6.24 3.69
CA ILE A 88 19.74 -6.72 3.41
C ILE A 88 18.66 -5.72 3.87
N PRO A 89 18.72 -5.15 5.10
CA PRO A 89 17.74 -4.14 5.50
C PRO A 89 17.73 -2.92 4.56
N GLY A 90 18.89 -2.48 4.10
CA GLY A 90 19.01 -1.36 3.16
C GLY A 90 18.34 -1.62 1.81
N VAL A 91 18.35 -2.88 1.33
CA VAL A 91 17.64 -3.30 0.12
C VAL A 91 16.13 -3.28 0.35
N ILE A 92 15.68 -3.89 1.45
CA ILE A 92 14.26 -4.01 1.79
C ILE A 92 13.62 -2.63 1.96
N PHE A 93 14.23 -1.75 2.77
CA PHE A 93 13.74 -0.38 2.93
C PHE A 93 13.80 0.42 1.62
N GLY A 94 14.82 0.21 0.78
CA GLY A 94 14.91 0.86 -0.53
C GLY A 94 13.74 0.51 -1.43
N LYS A 95 13.37 -0.79 -1.51
CA LYS A 95 12.22 -1.27 -2.28
C LYS A 95 10.89 -0.78 -1.68
N PHE A 96 10.75 -0.85 -0.35
CA PHE A 96 9.58 -0.39 0.37
C PHE A 96 9.29 1.10 0.08
N PHE A 97 10.27 1.98 0.25
CA PHE A 97 10.09 3.41 0.00
C PHE A 97 9.85 3.72 -1.47
N ALA A 98 10.41 2.93 -2.41
CA ALA A 98 10.11 3.10 -3.83
C ALA A 98 8.64 2.84 -4.13
N ALA A 99 8.04 1.78 -3.57
CA ALA A 99 6.63 1.48 -3.70
C ALA A 99 5.74 2.55 -3.02
N MET A 100 6.12 2.96 -1.80
CA MET A 100 5.42 4.04 -1.10
C MET A 100 5.42 5.35 -1.91
N THR A 101 6.50 5.65 -2.62
CA THR A 101 6.58 6.84 -3.48
C THR A 101 5.58 6.77 -4.63
N VAL A 102 5.36 5.60 -5.24
CA VAL A 102 4.35 5.43 -6.31
C VAL A 102 2.95 5.73 -5.77
N ILE A 103 2.60 5.19 -4.59
CA ILE A 103 1.31 5.46 -3.93
C ILE A 103 1.18 6.95 -3.56
N LEU A 104 2.25 7.55 -3.03
CA LEU A 104 2.26 8.96 -2.66
C LEU A 104 2.04 9.87 -3.88
N ILE A 105 2.64 9.55 -5.03
CA ILE A 105 2.41 10.30 -6.27
C ILE A 105 0.95 10.17 -6.70
N ALA A 106 0.35 8.98 -6.63
CA ALA A 106 -1.07 8.79 -6.94
C ALA A 106 -1.96 9.61 -6.00
N LEU A 107 -1.65 9.64 -4.70
CA LEU A 107 -2.36 10.47 -3.73
C LEU A 107 -2.22 11.97 -4.00
N LEU A 108 -1.03 12.45 -4.36
CA LEU A 108 -0.82 13.86 -4.71
C LEU A 108 -1.64 14.25 -5.94
N ILE A 109 -1.73 13.38 -6.95
CA ILE A 109 -2.58 13.63 -8.12
C ILE A 109 -4.06 13.62 -7.71
N SER A 110 -4.46 12.71 -6.82
CA SER A 110 -5.86 12.64 -6.34
C SER A 110 -6.31 13.89 -5.58
N PHE A 111 -5.38 14.75 -5.12
CA PHE A 111 -5.71 16.04 -4.52
C PHE A 111 -6.52 16.96 -5.47
N MET A 112 -6.49 16.69 -6.77
CA MET A 112 -7.33 17.35 -7.75
C MET A 112 -8.84 17.23 -7.41
N TYR A 113 -9.28 16.10 -6.87
CA TYR A 113 -10.69 15.91 -6.47
C TYR A 113 -11.12 16.87 -5.36
N PHE A 114 -10.20 17.21 -4.45
CA PHE A 114 -10.45 18.28 -3.47
C PHE A 114 -10.70 19.63 -4.14
N GLY A 115 -9.88 19.99 -5.13
CA GLY A 115 -10.08 21.22 -5.91
C GLY A 115 -11.44 21.27 -6.60
N ILE A 116 -11.89 20.14 -7.16
CA ILE A 116 -13.22 20.06 -7.78
C ILE A 116 -14.33 20.23 -6.72
N MET A 117 -14.18 19.58 -5.56
CA MET A 117 -15.14 19.68 -4.46
C MET A 117 -15.26 21.11 -3.90
N CYS A 118 -14.16 21.88 -3.87
CA CYS A 118 -14.19 23.30 -3.46
C CYS A 118 -15.08 24.16 -4.34
N TYR A 119 -15.30 23.77 -5.61
CA TYR A 119 -16.22 24.47 -6.51
C TYR A 119 -17.69 24.21 -6.18
N PHE A 120 -18.03 23.02 -5.66
CA PHE A 120 -19.41 22.60 -5.34
C PHE A 120 -19.79 22.80 -3.87
N GLY A 121 -18.80 23.02 -3.00
CA GLY A 121 -19.05 23.17 -1.56
C GLY A 121 -17.82 23.61 -0.79
N SER A 122 -17.87 23.50 0.53
CA SER A 122 -16.76 23.85 1.43
C SER A 122 -16.22 22.60 2.15
N PRO A 123 -15.44 21.74 1.45
CA PRO A 123 -14.87 20.56 2.07
C PRO A 123 -13.84 20.94 3.15
N ASN A 124 -13.79 20.17 4.25
CA ASN A 124 -12.87 20.42 5.34
C ASN A 124 -11.47 19.85 4.98
N ILE A 125 -10.49 20.73 4.79
CA ILE A 125 -9.10 20.34 4.46
C ILE A 125 -8.44 19.50 5.56
N LEU A 126 -8.79 19.71 6.85
CA LEU A 126 -8.21 18.95 7.96
C LEU A 126 -8.66 17.48 7.91
N VAL A 127 -9.93 17.25 7.59
CA VAL A 127 -10.48 15.90 7.39
C VAL A 127 -9.76 15.21 6.22
N LEU A 128 -9.57 15.92 5.10
CA LEU A 128 -8.82 15.39 3.95
C LEU A 128 -7.39 14.99 4.33
N LEU A 129 -6.65 15.87 5.00
CA LEU A 129 -5.26 15.58 5.40
C LEU A 129 -5.17 14.40 6.36
N ALA A 130 -6.09 14.32 7.34
CA ALA A 130 -6.17 13.17 8.23
C ALA A 130 -6.43 11.87 7.47
N THR A 131 -7.38 11.89 6.55
CA THR A 131 -7.76 10.74 5.72
C THR A 131 -6.61 10.29 4.81
N MET A 132 -5.90 11.23 4.15
CA MET A 132 -4.72 10.92 3.34
C MET A 132 -3.57 10.34 4.16
N LEU A 133 -3.36 10.84 5.39
CA LEU A 133 -2.37 10.30 6.30
C LEU A 133 -2.71 8.85 6.68
N GLY A 134 -3.96 8.59 7.05
CA GLY A 134 -4.44 7.23 7.33
C GLY A 134 -4.29 6.31 6.12
N PHE A 135 -4.60 6.79 4.91
CA PHE A 135 -4.40 6.04 3.67
C PHE A 135 -2.93 5.65 3.46
N LEU A 136 -1.98 6.56 3.71
CA LEU A 136 -0.55 6.26 3.62
C LEU A 136 -0.11 5.22 4.65
N LEU A 137 -0.62 5.28 5.89
CA LEU A 137 -0.31 4.32 6.94
C LEU A 137 -0.78 2.91 6.57
N ILE A 138 -2.02 2.78 6.08
CA ILE A 138 -2.56 1.50 5.64
C ILE A 138 -1.84 1.00 4.40
N SER A 139 -1.53 1.86 3.44
CA SER A 139 -0.73 1.50 2.27
C SER A 139 0.64 0.97 2.68
N ALA A 140 1.28 1.55 3.70
CA ALA A 140 2.56 1.08 4.22
C ALA A 140 2.45 -0.33 4.80
N ALA A 141 1.41 -0.59 5.61
CA ALA A 141 1.17 -1.92 6.18
C ALA A 141 0.89 -2.97 5.09
N THR A 142 0.02 -2.65 4.13
CA THR A 142 -0.35 -3.57 3.04
C THR A 142 0.82 -3.83 2.07
N ILE A 143 1.64 -2.83 1.76
CA ILE A 143 2.88 -3.00 0.98
C ILE A 143 3.86 -3.93 1.72
N ALA A 144 4.01 -3.78 3.04
CA ALA A 144 4.88 -4.67 3.82
C ALA A 144 4.42 -6.13 3.76
N VAL A 145 3.11 -6.38 3.82
CA VAL A 145 2.51 -7.71 3.63
C VAL A 145 2.81 -8.27 2.23
N GLY A 146 2.57 -7.48 1.18
CA GLY A 146 2.82 -7.91 -0.19
C GLY A 146 4.30 -8.15 -0.47
N MET A 147 5.18 -7.34 0.13
CA MET A 147 6.63 -7.53 0.06
C MET A 147 7.06 -8.84 0.74
N PHE A 148 6.47 -9.16 1.89
CA PHE A 148 6.68 -10.44 2.57
C PHE A 148 6.21 -11.61 1.70
N ALA A 149 5.01 -11.56 1.13
CA ALA A 149 4.50 -12.56 0.20
C ALA A 149 5.43 -12.77 -1.00
N SER A 150 5.92 -11.68 -1.61
CA SER A 150 6.88 -11.73 -2.70
C SER A 150 8.23 -12.32 -2.29
N SER A 151 8.61 -12.22 -1.02
CA SER A 151 9.86 -12.77 -0.52
C SER A 151 9.82 -14.29 -0.34
N ILE A 152 8.65 -14.90 -0.17
CA ILE A 152 8.50 -16.35 0.07
C ILE A 152 8.54 -17.14 -1.24
N THR A 153 7.97 -16.61 -2.33
CA THR A 153 7.76 -17.32 -3.59
C THR A 153 8.66 -16.80 -4.72
N GLU A 154 8.91 -17.66 -5.72
CA GLU A 154 9.62 -17.29 -6.96
C GLU A 154 8.64 -16.88 -8.07
N ASN A 155 7.36 -17.20 -7.89
CA ASN A 155 6.34 -16.91 -8.88
C ASN A 155 5.60 -15.61 -8.52
N GLN A 156 5.69 -14.62 -9.41
CA GLN A 156 5.03 -13.32 -9.24
C GLN A 156 3.51 -13.44 -9.08
N ILE A 157 2.87 -14.35 -9.83
CA ILE A 157 1.43 -14.56 -9.78
C ILE A 157 1.02 -15.11 -8.42
N ILE A 158 1.77 -16.08 -7.89
CA ILE A 158 1.51 -16.65 -6.57
C ILE A 158 1.70 -15.59 -5.49
N ALA A 159 2.73 -14.76 -5.58
CA ALA A 159 2.93 -13.64 -4.65
C ALA A 159 1.74 -12.68 -4.66
N GLY A 160 1.23 -12.33 -5.84
CA GLY A 160 0.06 -11.48 -6.00
C GLY A 160 -1.20 -12.11 -5.39
N ILE A 161 -1.46 -13.39 -5.67
CA ILE A 161 -2.62 -14.12 -5.12
C ILE A 161 -2.56 -14.19 -3.58
N ILE A 162 -1.39 -14.49 -2.99
CA ILE A 162 -1.22 -14.52 -1.53
C ILE A 162 -1.52 -13.12 -0.94
N THR A 163 -1.03 -12.06 -1.58
CA THR A 163 -1.27 -10.68 -1.13
C THR A 163 -2.77 -10.34 -1.21
N ILE A 164 -3.43 -10.65 -2.32
CA ILE A 164 -4.88 -10.42 -2.49
C ILE A 164 -5.67 -11.21 -1.45
N ALA A 165 -5.37 -12.50 -1.27
CA ALA A 165 -6.06 -13.34 -0.29
C ALA A 165 -5.92 -12.78 1.13
N PHE A 166 -4.71 -12.35 1.52
CA PHE A 166 -4.49 -11.73 2.83
C PHE A 166 -5.30 -10.44 2.99
N LEU A 167 -5.30 -9.56 1.98
CA LEU A 167 -6.06 -8.31 2.02
C LEU A 167 -7.57 -8.56 2.11
N ILE A 168 -8.10 -9.50 1.32
CA ILE A 168 -9.52 -9.86 1.37
C ILE A 168 -9.88 -10.43 2.76
N ILE A 169 -9.10 -11.34 3.30
CA ILE A 169 -9.37 -11.91 4.63
C ILE A 169 -9.41 -10.80 5.68
N THR A 170 -8.43 -9.88 5.68
CA THR A 170 -8.39 -8.79 6.65
C THR A 170 -9.53 -7.78 6.50
N LEU A 171 -10.12 -7.64 5.31
CA LEU A 171 -11.30 -6.81 5.07
C LEU A 171 -12.58 -7.46 5.61
N PHE A 172 -12.76 -8.74 5.33
CA PHE A 172 -13.97 -9.46 5.78
C PHE A 172 -13.94 -9.82 7.26
N THR A 173 -12.79 -9.79 7.91
CA THR A 173 -12.69 -10.07 9.36
C THR A 173 -13.44 -9.03 10.21
N SER A 174 -13.61 -7.79 9.70
CA SER A 174 -14.41 -6.77 10.40
C SER A 174 -15.91 -7.06 10.39
N ASP A 175 -16.41 -7.78 9.37
CA ASP A 175 -17.84 -8.09 9.20
C ASP A 175 -18.21 -9.45 9.79
N LEU A 176 -17.21 -10.32 9.99
CA LEU A 176 -17.39 -11.61 10.66
C LEU A 176 -17.23 -11.38 12.17
N ASP A 177 -18.29 -11.56 12.92
CA ASP A 177 -18.36 -11.44 14.40
C ASP A 177 -17.53 -12.54 15.12
N ILE A 178 -16.30 -12.80 14.63
CA ILE A 178 -15.40 -13.87 15.10
C ILE A 178 -14.66 -13.45 16.40
N GLY A 179 -15.06 -12.34 17.02
CA GLY A 179 -14.46 -11.88 18.29
C GLY A 179 -13.02 -11.34 18.17
N LEU A 180 -12.53 -11.07 16.95
CA LEU A 180 -11.22 -10.49 16.67
C LEU A 180 -11.32 -9.22 15.79
N PRO A 181 -12.12 -8.21 16.18
CA PRO A 181 -12.27 -6.99 15.38
C PRO A 181 -10.94 -6.23 15.22
N GLU A 182 -9.99 -6.44 16.12
CA GLU A 182 -8.69 -5.77 16.10
C GLU A 182 -7.72 -6.31 15.05
N MET A 183 -8.00 -7.44 14.40
CA MET A 183 -7.16 -8.00 13.33
C MET A 183 -7.48 -7.43 11.94
N SER A 184 -8.56 -6.67 11.80
CA SER A 184 -8.89 -6.01 10.54
C SER A 184 -8.00 -4.79 10.32
N ILE A 185 -7.23 -4.78 9.25
CA ILE A 185 -6.45 -3.59 8.85
C ILE A 185 -7.38 -2.39 8.63
N MET A 186 -8.60 -2.63 8.18
CA MET A 186 -9.57 -1.57 7.89
C MET A 186 -10.16 -0.95 9.16
N SER A 187 -10.19 -1.65 10.29
CA SER A 187 -10.63 -1.09 11.58
C SER A 187 -9.78 0.10 12.01
N TYR A 188 -8.48 0.07 11.70
CA TYR A 188 -7.56 1.18 11.97
C TYR A 188 -7.78 2.40 11.07
N TYR A 189 -8.55 2.25 9.98
CA TYR A 189 -8.81 3.37 9.07
C TYR A 189 -10.16 4.06 9.32
N GLN A 190 -11.10 3.42 10.00
CA GLN A 190 -12.49 3.87 10.12
C GLN A 190 -12.66 5.28 10.68
N LYS A 191 -11.76 5.74 11.57
CA LYS A 191 -11.88 7.07 12.19
C LYS A 191 -11.16 8.18 11.43
N PHE A 192 -10.17 7.86 10.59
CA PHE A 192 -9.49 8.87 9.79
C PHE A 192 -10.44 9.66 8.87
N PRO A 193 -11.43 9.04 8.18
CA PRO A 193 -12.43 9.73 7.40
C PRO A 193 -13.31 10.71 8.18
N THR A 194 -13.43 10.55 9.50
CA THR A 194 -14.14 11.51 10.37
C THR A 194 -13.26 12.66 10.86
N GLY A 195 -11.97 12.67 10.47
CA GLY A 195 -11.00 13.68 10.91
C GLY A 195 -10.41 13.44 12.29
N VAL A 196 -10.71 12.30 12.92
CA VAL A 196 -10.18 11.95 14.26
C VAL A 196 -8.94 11.09 14.08
N ILE A 197 -7.83 11.51 14.65
CA ILE A 197 -6.57 10.75 14.66
C ILE A 197 -6.40 10.21 16.08
N SER A 198 -6.62 8.91 16.28
CA SER A 198 -6.34 8.25 17.54
C SER A 198 -4.99 7.52 17.52
N LEU A 199 -4.35 7.39 18.66
CA LEU A 199 -3.03 6.76 18.76
C LEU A 199 -3.06 5.29 18.33
N SER A 200 -4.12 4.57 18.65
CA SER A 200 -4.31 3.17 18.26
C SER A 200 -4.34 2.97 16.75
N GLU A 201 -4.93 3.90 16.01
CA GLU A 201 -5.08 3.85 14.54
C GLU A 201 -3.77 4.15 13.82
N VAL A 202 -2.87 4.89 14.45
CA VAL A 202 -1.52 5.13 13.93
C VAL A 202 -0.59 3.97 14.28
N VAL A 203 -0.63 3.51 15.53
CA VAL A 203 0.26 2.45 16.03
C VAL A 203 -0.06 1.10 15.39
N GLY A 204 -1.33 0.77 15.17
CA GLY A 204 -1.75 -0.51 14.59
C GLY A 204 -1.10 -0.79 13.21
N PRO A 205 -1.31 0.04 12.19
CA PRO A 205 -0.65 -0.15 10.90
C PRO A 205 0.87 -0.12 10.96
N LEU A 206 1.47 0.72 11.82
CA LEU A 206 2.93 0.77 11.98
C LEU A 206 3.49 -0.50 12.60
N THR A 207 2.82 -1.11 13.57
CA THR A 207 3.24 -2.39 14.15
C THR A 207 3.13 -3.53 13.14
N LEU A 208 2.06 -3.59 12.35
CA LEU A 208 1.91 -4.55 11.27
C LEU A 208 3.01 -4.37 10.20
N MET A 209 3.27 -3.14 9.78
CA MET A 209 4.35 -2.83 8.86
C MET A 209 5.70 -3.33 9.40
N ALA A 210 6.04 -2.99 10.64
CA ALA A 210 7.30 -3.39 11.28
C ALA A 210 7.43 -4.91 11.39
N MET A 211 6.35 -5.61 11.73
CA MET A 211 6.30 -7.06 11.83
C MET A 211 6.60 -7.73 10.48
N PHE A 212 5.91 -7.36 9.41
CA PHE A 212 6.11 -7.97 8.09
C PHE A 212 7.44 -7.60 7.45
N ILE A 213 7.95 -6.37 7.66
CA ILE A 213 9.30 -6.00 7.25
C ILE A 213 10.34 -6.86 7.98
N SER A 214 10.17 -7.07 9.30
CA SER A 214 11.07 -7.91 10.09
C SER A 214 11.06 -9.36 9.59
N PHE A 215 9.90 -9.94 9.28
CA PHE A 215 9.80 -11.27 8.70
C PHE A 215 10.50 -11.35 7.34
N THR A 216 10.34 -10.34 6.50
CA THR A 216 11.04 -10.25 5.21
C THR A 216 12.55 -10.23 5.40
N ILE A 217 13.05 -9.46 6.37
CA ILE A 217 14.50 -9.41 6.70
C ILE A 217 15.00 -10.80 7.13
N ILE A 218 14.27 -11.48 8.01
CA ILE A 218 14.66 -12.81 8.51
C ILE A 218 14.74 -13.83 7.37
N ILE A 219 13.74 -13.85 6.48
CA ILE A 219 13.73 -14.76 5.31
C ILE A 219 14.94 -14.49 4.42
N MET A 220 15.20 -13.24 4.08
CA MET A 220 16.30 -12.86 3.21
C MET A 220 17.67 -13.14 3.85
N GLN A 221 17.82 -12.94 5.16
CA GLN A 221 19.04 -13.28 5.90
C GLN A 221 19.29 -14.78 5.93
N ARG A 222 18.26 -15.59 6.19
CA ARG A 222 18.40 -17.06 6.14
C ARG A 222 18.90 -17.56 4.80
N ARG A 223 18.39 -17.00 3.71
CA ARG A 223 18.84 -17.37 2.36
C ARG A 223 20.29 -17.00 2.09
N LYS A 224 20.77 -15.90 2.66
CA LYS A 224 22.20 -15.51 2.56
C LYS A 224 23.11 -16.51 3.29
N LEU A 225 22.63 -17.15 4.36
CA LEU A 225 23.43 -18.10 5.15
C LEU A 225 23.46 -19.52 4.57
N VAL A 226 22.43 -19.91 3.81
CA VAL A 226 22.27 -21.26 3.24
C VAL A 226 22.99 -21.41 1.88
N LYS A 227 23.40 -20.31 1.29
CA LYS A 227 24.18 -20.26 0.03
C LYS A 227 25.59 -19.80 0.27
#